data_c101432d69a4f4988458e631dd3ad364
#
_entry.id   c101432d69a4f4988458e631dd3ad364
#
_cell.length_a   1.000
_cell.length_b   1.000
_cell.length_c   1.000
_cell.angle_alpha   90.00
_cell.angle_beta   90.00
_cell.angle_gamma   90.00
#
_symmetry.space_group_name_H-M   'P 1'
#
loop_
_entity.id
_entity.type
_entity.pdbx_description
1 polymer ?
#
loop_
_entity_poly.entity_id
_entity_poly.type
_entity_poly.pdbx_seq_one_letter_code
_entity_poly.pdbx_strand_id
1 'polypeptide(L)'
;MRRRDFLIGAARGIGSGVVLGSLGQVAWADTGQDQCFVPWNSKTPMASWHKKKPPYRIALSNSYIGNEWRTEMVQIAKMYSEHKAVKPFIKDLKISSAGNDVNSQIAQVNQMILSGVDAIVMDAASPTGLNSTIDKAARAGVLVTSFDNVVTTKKAITINEDQYEMGKRWAEFVVKHTGGKGHVLMVRGVAGTFVDNKRYKGGKDIFDKHSGIKTTEVYGKWDNGTAQKVTADALASGGGFDAVWCEGGDSGVVRAFQQAGAKVPPIGGEAENGFRKLAAKEDFPILSIGQSPALSALSIKVAIQMLQGHKVPRSISVPLHPVTNKTLKEGKNYFPGVPDSFYAAINIPECGLNFDAQAVVNQKV
;
A
#
# COMPACT_ATOMS: atom_id res chain seq x y z
N MET A 1 -54.64 33.71 -44.30
CA MET A 1 -53.95 34.67 -45.19
C MET A 1 -52.46 34.37 -45.19
N ARG A 2 -52.02 33.97 -46.38
CA ARG A 2 -50.74 34.27 -47.07
C ARG A 2 -49.44 33.93 -46.30
N ARG A 3 -48.72 32.86 -46.70
CA ARG A 3 -47.71 32.78 -47.80
C ARG A 3 -46.42 33.46 -47.37
N ARG A 4 -45.19 32.90 -47.43
CA ARG A 4 -44.54 32.15 -48.53
C ARG A 4 -43.23 31.57 -48.07
N ASP A 5 -42.96 30.37 -48.63
CA ASP A 5 -41.71 29.67 -48.82
C ASP A 5 -40.50 30.53 -49.26
N PHE A 6 -39.29 30.07 -48.97
CA PHE A 6 -38.23 29.93 -49.96
C PHE A 6 -37.18 28.89 -49.55
N LEU A 7 -36.96 27.94 -50.41
CA LEU A 7 -35.96 26.91 -50.45
C LEU A 7 -34.63 27.42 -50.96
N ILE A 8 -33.61 26.54 -50.86
CA ILE A 8 -32.29 26.40 -51.55
C ILE A 8 -31.13 26.64 -50.59
N GLY A 9 -30.14 25.78 -50.41
CA GLY A 9 -29.62 24.70 -51.21
C GLY A 9 -28.50 23.95 -50.45
N ALA A 10 -28.28 22.75 -50.89
CA ALA A 10 -27.31 21.78 -50.36
C ALA A 10 -25.84 22.16 -50.64
N ALA A 11 -24.97 21.88 -49.66
CA ALA A 11 -23.56 21.59 -49.97
C ALA A 11 -23.07 20.49 -49.04
N ARG A 12 -22.73 19.35 -49.65
CA ARG A 12 -22.04 18.22 -49.02
C ARG A 12 -20.58 18.63 -48.72
N GLY A 13 -20.19 18.55 -47.47
CA GLY A 13 -18.80 18.59 -47.04
C GLY A 13 -18.51 17.36 -46.22
N ILE A 14 -17.82 16.38 -46.82
CA ILE A 14 -17.25 15.23 -46.12
C ILE A 14 -16.05 15.75 -45.33
N GLY A 15 -16.22 15.95 -44.05
CA GLY A 15 -15.14 16.27 -43.10
C GLY A 15 -14.86 15.06 -42.24
N SER A 16 -13.75 14.39 -42.53
CA SER A 16 -13.18 13.31 -41.66
C SER A 16 -12.88 13.87 -40.31
N GLY A 17 -13.81 13.73 -39.36
CA GLY A 17 -13.58 14.06 -37.97
C GLY A 17 -12.67 13.02 -37.33
N VAL A 18 -11.40 13.38 -37.16
CA VAL A 18 -10.49 12.69 -36.24
C VAL A 18 -11.09 12.81 -34.85
N VAL A 19 -11.62 11.73 -34.32
CA VAL A 19 -11.98 11.62 -32.91
C VAL A 19 -10.68 11.62 -32.12
N LEU A 20 -10.22 12.79 -31.72
CA LEU A 20 -9.24 12.94 -30.65
C LEU A 20 -9.90 12.44 -29.37
N GLY A 21 -9.64 11.19 -29.04
CA GLY A 21 -9.93 10.64 -27.72
C GLY A 21 -9.35 11.59 -26.67
N SER A 22 -10.22 12.22 -25.90
CA SER A 22 -9.85 12.97 -24.72
C SER A 22 -9.23 11.97 -23.73
N LEU A 23 -7.91 11.87 -23.73
CA LEU A 23 -7.16 11.31 -22.60
C LEU A 23 -7.56 12.13 -21.39
N GLY A 24 -8.38 11.55 -20.52
CA GLY A 24 -8.80 12.16 -19.29
C GLY A 24 -7.54 12.64 -18.56
N GLN A 25 -7.43 13.94 -18.39
CA GLN A 25 -6.39 14.54 -17.55
C GLN A 25 -6.69 14.08 -16.13
N VAL A 26 -5.90 13.10 -15.66
CA VAL A 26 -5.92 12.71 -14.25
C VAL A 26 -5.42 13.93 -13.47
N ALA A 27 -6.28 14.51 -12.66
CA ALA A 27 -5.93 15.66 -11.82
C ALA A 27 -5.00 15.25 -10.69
N TRP A 28 -3.69 15.21 -10.97
CA TRP A 28 -2.64 14.85 -10.01
C TRP A 28 -2.32 15.96 -8.99
N ALA A 29 -2.82 17.18 -9.22
CA ALA A 29 -2.53 18.36 -8.43
C ALA A 29 -3.79 19.22 -8.17
N ASP A 30 -4.94 18.57 -7.93
CA ASP A 30 -6.14 19.33 -7.63
C ASP A 30 -6.05 19.95 -6.23
N THR A 31 -6.28 21.27 -6.17
CA THR A 31 -6.18 22.11 -4.98
C THR A 31 -7.44 22.10 -4.12
N GLY A 32 -8.44 21.30 -4.47
CA GLY A 32 -9.63 21.03 -3.66
C GLY A 32 -9.33 20.16 -2.44
N GLN A 33 -10.20 20.17 -1.42
CA GLN A 33 -10.16 19.18 -0.36
C GLN A 33 -10.24 17.78 -1.01
N ASP A 34 -9.10 17.12 -1.08
CA ASP A 34 -8.94 15.88 -1.81
C ASP A 34 -9.81 14.84 -1.12
N GLN A 35 -10.77 14.26 -1.84
CA GLN A 35 -11.67 13.20 -1.32
C GLN A 35 -10.90 12.01 -0.76
N CYS A 36 -9.60 11.93 -1.05
CA CYS A 36 -8.71 10.90 -0.55
C CYS A 36 -8.14 11.16 0.85
N PHE A 37 -8.24 12.38 1.39
CA PHE A 37 -7.72 12.68 2.73
C PHE A 37 -8.79 12.44 3.78
N VAL A 38 -9.24 11.18 3.86
CA VAL A 38 -10.28 10.74 4.80
C VAL A 38 -9.71 10.70 6.22
N PRO A 39 -10.32 11.39 7.21
CA PRO A 39 -9.90 11.27 8.60
C PRO A 39 -10.02 9.84 9.09
N TRP A 40 -9.06 9.38 9.91
CA TRP A 40 -9.09 8.03 10.49
C TRP A 40 -10.40 7.72 11.24
N ASN A 41 -10.94 8.75 11.90
CA ASN A 41 -12.25 8.71 12.55
C ASN A 41 -12.78 10.14 12.76
N SER A 42 -14.01 10.27 13.22
CA SER A 42 -14.68 11.56 13.47
C SER A 42 -14.00 12.47 14.51
N LYS A 43 -13.10 11.92 15.34
CA LYS A 43 -12.33 12.66 16.35
C LYS A 43 -10.93 13.06 15.87
N THR A 44 -10.54 12.67 14.64
CA THR A 44 -9.22 13.00 14.09
C THR A 44 -9.10 14.51 13.88
N PRO A 45 -8.16 15.19 14.56
CA PRO A 45 -8.01 16.64 14.40
C PRO A 45 -7.37 16.97 13.06
N MET A 46 -7.72 18.14 12.54
CA MET A 46 -7.01 18.72 11.40
C MET A 46 -5.63 19.22 11.83
N ALA A 47 -4.64 19.01 10.98
CA ALA A 47 -3.28 19.51 11.13
C ALA A 47 -3.01 20.62 10.10
N SER A 48 -2.21 21.60 10.48
CA SER A 48 -1.71 22.66 9.61
C SER A 48 -0.20 22.76 9.70
N TRP A 49 0.42 23.29 8.66
CA TRP A 49 1.84 23.57 8.61
C TRP A 49 2.07 24.98 8.06
N HIS A 50 3.21 25.57 8.35
CA HIS A 50 3.57 26.86 7.79
C HIS A 50 3.84 26.74 6.29
N LYS A 51 3.28 27.68 5.51
CA LYS A 51 3.42 27.69 4.06
C LYS A 51 4.87 27.96 3.66
N LYS A 52 5.37 27.17 2.71
CA LYS A 52 6.66 27.35 2.05
C LYS A 52 6.46 27.61 0.55
N LYS A 53 7.46 28.17 -0.10
CA LYS A 53 7.45 28.35 -1.56
C LYS A 53 8.07 27.12 -2.24
N PRO A 54 7.44 26.55 -3.31
CA PRO A 54 8.04 25.51 -4.10
C PRO A 54 9.24 26.03 -4.90
N PRO A 55 10.14 25.17 -5.44
CA PRO A 55 10.11 23.72 -5.31
C PRO A 55 10.69 23.23 -3.98
N TYR A 56 10.13 22.13 -3.44
CA TYR A 56 10.46 21.56 -2.13
C TYR A 56 11.58 20.52 -2.22
N ARG A 57 12.39 20.42 -1.17
CA ARG A 57 13.32 19.30 -0.93
C ARG A 57 12.61 18.28 -0.06
N ILE A 58 12.37 17.10 -0.60
CA ILE A 58 11.71 16.00 0.10
C ILE A 58 12.68 14.85 0.30
N ALA A 59 12.65 14.22 1.46
CA ALA A 59 13.38 13.00 1.71
C ALA A 59 12.44 11.85 2.01
N LEU A 60 12.71 10.66 1.45
CA LEU A 60 12.07 9.39 1.80
C LEU A 60 13.02 8.61 2.73
N SER A 61 12.60 8.46 3.98
CA SER A 61 13.27 7.64 4.99
C SER A 61 12.60 6.28 5.08
N ASN A 62 13.21 5.27 4.51
CA ASN A 62 12.75 3.90 4.51
C ASN A 62 13.47 3.08 5.58
N SER A 63 12.76 2.25 6.34
CA SER A 63 13.35 1.41 7.38
C SER A 63 14.30 0.36 6.80
N TYR A 64 13.93 -0.30 5.72
CA TYR A 64 14.81 -1.24 5.00
C TYR A 64 14.35 -1.44 3.56
N ILE A 65 15.23 -2.01 2.75
CA ILE A 65 14.90 -2.52 1.42
C ILE A 65 15.30 -4.01 1.41
N GLY A 66 14.33 -4.90 1.36
CA GLY A 66 14.59 -6.34 1.51
C GLY A 66 13.43 -7.21 1.06
N ASN A 67 12.36 -6.59 0.56
CA ASN A 67 11.29 -7.27 -0.13
C ASN A 67 10.78 -6.41 -1.30
N GLU A 68 9.99 -7.03 -2.17
CA GLU A 68 9.50 -6.39 -3.38
C GLU A 68 8.60 -5.18 -3.11
N TRP A 69 7.73 -5.27 -2.10
CA TRP A 69 6.87 -4.16 -1.70
C TRP A 69 7.68 -2.87 -1.43
N ARG A 70 8.84 -3.01 -0.76
CA ARG A 70 9.73 -1.88 -0.46
C ARG A 70 10.41 -1.33 -1.70
N THR A 71 10.76 -2.19 -2.64
CA THR A 71 11.31 -1.80 -3.95
C THR A 71 10.26 -1.02 -4.74
N GLU A 72 9.05 -1.55 -4.86
CA GLU A 72 7.93 -0.88 -5.54
C GLU A 72 7.55 0.45 -4.88
N MET A 73 7.54 0.51 -3.57
CA MET A 73 7.29 1.72 -2.80
C MET A 73 8.28 2.84 -3.18
N VAL A 74 9.57 2.52 -3.33
CA VAL A 74 10.60 3.47 -3.78
C VAL A 74 10.40 3.84 -5.23
N GLN A 75 10.13 2.87 -6.11
CA GLN A 75 9.86 3.08 -7.53
C GLN A 75 8.69 4.03 -7.73
N ILE A 76 7.57 3.79 -7.05
CA ILE A 76 6.36 4.61 -7.10
C ILE A 76 6.61 6.03 -6.57
N ALA A 77 7.37 6.18 -5.48
CA ALA A 77 7.76 7.50 -4.96
C ALA A 77 8.54 8.31 -6.01
N LYS A 78 9.49 7.68 -6.72
CA LYS A 78 10.22 8.30 -7.83
C LYS A 78 9.32 8.66 -8.99
N MET A 79 8.52 7.70 -9.49
CA MET A 79 7.57 7.95 -10.59
C MET A 79 6.64 9.11 -10.27
N TYR A 80 6.11 9.17 -9.04
CA TYR A 80 5.25 10.26 -8.62
C TYR A 80 5.99 11.59 -8.61
N SER A 81 7.20 11.64 -8.06
CA SER A 81 8.00 12.87 -7.98
C SER A 81 8.42 13.40 -9.35
N GLU A 82 8.60 12.52 -10.32
CA GLU A 82 9.00 12.84 -11.70
C GLU A 82 7.80 13.14 -12.61
N HIS A 83 6.57 12.83 -12.16
CA HIS A 83 5.38 13.07 -12.95
C HIS A 83 5.21 14.57 -13.27
N LYS A 84 4.89 14.90 -14.53
CA LYS A 84 4.85 16.27 -15.08
C LYS A 84 4.04 17.28 -14.25
N ALA A 85 2.97 16.82 -13.58
CA ALA A 85 2.13 17.67 -12.74
C ALA A 85 2.69 17.87 -11.32
N VAL A 86 3.61 17.01 -10.86
CA VAL A 86 4.19 17.02 -9.52
C VAL A 86 5.60 17.61 -9.51
N LYS A 87 6.38 17.33 -10.54
CA LYS A 87 7.76 17.77 -10.71
C LYS A 87 8.01 19.27 -10.45
N PRO A 88 7.12 20.21 -10.84
CA PRO A 88 7.30 21.64 -10.54
C PRO A 88 7.31 21.95 -9.04
N PHE A 89 6.75 21.08 -8.19
CA PHE A 89 6.72 21.27 -6.74
C PHE A 89 7.91 20.63 -6.03
N ILE A 90 8.67 19.76 -6.70
CA ILE A 90 9.78 18.98 -6.09
C ILE A 90 11.11 19.42 -6.68
N LYS A 91 11.99 19.94 -5.84
CA LYS A 91 13.37 20.25 -6.19
C LYS A 91 14.23 19.00 -6.33
N ASP A 92 14.16 18.17 -5.30
CA ASP A 92 14.82 16.86 -5.24
C ASP A 92 14.04 15.91 -4.32
N LEU A 93 14.11 14.62 -4.61
CA LEU A 93 13.68 13.52 -3.75
C LEU A 93 14.90 12.70 -3.36
N LYS A 94 15.35 12.82 -2.09
CA LYS A 94 16.44 12.00 -1.54
C LYS A 94 15.86 10.77 -0.87
N ILE A 95 16.44 9.59 -1.14
CA ILE A 95 15.97 8.32 -0.60
C ILE A 95 17.09 7.68 0.22
N SER A 96 16.78 7.18 1.41
CA SER A 96 17.69 6.38 2.21
C SER A 96 16.96 5.22 2.88
N SER A 97 17.69 4.11 3.07
CA SER A 97 17.23 2.90 3.75
C SER A 97 18.17 2.54 4.90
N ALA A 98 17.61 2.18 6.04
CA ALA A 98 18.34 2.04 7.30
C ALA A 98 18.68 0.59 7.67
N GLY A 99 18.44 -0.39 6.78
CA GLY A 99 18.74 -1.80 7.05
C GLY A 99 17.95 -2.41 8.21
N ASN A 100 16.75 -1.89 8.49
CA ASN A 100 15.89 -2.24 9.62
C ASN A 100 16.50 -1.94 11.00
N ASP A 101 17.47 -1.03 11.05
CA ASP A 101 18.11 -0.57 12.29
C ASP A 101 17.58 0.81 12.69
N VAL A 102 17.01 0.92 13.88
CA VAL A 102 16.40 2.15 14.39
C VAL A 102 17.42 3.26 14.58
N ASN A 103 18.64 2.93 15.05
CA ASN A 103 19.67 3.93 15.30
C ASN A 103 20.23 4.48 13.98
N SER A 104 20.41 3.63 12.98
CA SER A 104 20.76 4.03 11.62
C SER A 104 19.71 4.96 11.03
N GLN A 105 18.41 4.65 11.20
CA GLN A 105 17.33 5.53 10.72
C GLN A 105 17.33 6.87 11.46
N ILE A 106 17.52 6.89 12.77
CA ILE A 106 17.67 8.11 13.57
C ILE A 106 18.84 8.97 13.03
N ALA A 107 20.00 8.37 12.77
CA ALA A 107 21.16 9.08 12.25
C ALA A 107 20.87 9.67 10.86
N GLN A 108 20.27 8.90 9.96
CA GLN A 108 19.88 9.35 8.61
C GLN A 108 18.87 10.50 8.69
N VAL A 109 17.83 10.41 9.52
CA VAL A 109 16.83 11.47 9.71
C VAL A 109 17.48 12.74 10.27
N ASN A 110 18.43 12.64 11.19
CA ASN A 110 19.20 13.81 11.67
C ASN A 110 19.99 14.47 10.52
N GLN A 111 20.60 13.69 9.62
CA GLN A 111 21.28 14.22 8.43
C GLN A 111 20.29 14.89 7.46
N MET A 112 19.10 14.33 7.26
CA MET A 112 18.06 14.98 6.47
C MET A 112 17.68 16.35 7.04
N ILE A 113 17.47 16.44 8.37
CA ILE A 113 17.18 17.70 9.06
C ILE A 113 18.29 18.72 8.82
N LEU A 114 19.54 18.33 9.02
CA LEU A 114 20.71 19.19 8.82
C LEU A 114 20.90 19.63 7.37
N SER A 115 20.52 18.79 6.41
CA SER A 115 20.60 19.13 4.98
C SER A 115 19.52 20.11 4.51
N GLY A 116 18.61 20.50 5.41
CA GLY A 116 17.58 21.52 5.14
C GLY A 116 16.49 21.02 4.20
N VAL A 117 16.04 19.76 4.35
CA VAL A 117 14.84 19.30 3.65
C VAL A 117 13.59 20.00 4.18
N ASP A 118 12.58 20.14 3.34
CA ASP A 118 11.28 20.74 3.71
C ASP A 118 10.35 19.72 4.34
N ALA A 119 10.44 18.46 3.88
CA ALA A 119 9.65 17.36 4.42
C ALA A 119 10.42 16.05 4.41
N ILE A 120 10.07 15.18 5.37
CA ILE A 120 10.49 13.78 5.42
C ILE A 120 9.24 12.90 5.32
N VAL A 121 9.22 12.04 4.32
CA VAL A 121 8.23 10.99 4.13
C VAL A 121 8.83 9.72 4.70
N MET A 122 8.21 9.11 5.71
CA MET A 122 8.84 8.09 6.55
C MET A 122 8.04 6.79 6.59
N ASP A 123 8.75 5.70 6.37
CA ASP A 123 8.35 4.36 6.77
C ASP A 123 9.27 3.91 7.91
N ALA A 124 8.73 3.78 9.12
CA ALA A 124 9.52 3.73 10.34
C ALA A 124 9.98 2.33 10.72
N ALA A 125 11.25 2.17 11.12
CA ALA A 125 11.77 0.91 11.69
C ALA A 125 11.19 0.61 13.09
N SER A 126 10.66 1.63 13.77
CA SER A 126 10.01 1.49 15.08
C SER A 126 8.90 2.50 15.26
N PRO A 127 7.74 2.11 15.79
CA PRO A 127 6.62 3.03 16.02
C PRO A 127 6.91 4.09 17.08
N THR A 128 7.86 3.89 17.96
CA THR A 128 8.19 4.80 19.09
C THR A 128 9.63 5.31 19.06
N GLY A 129 10.58 4.51 18.55
CA GLY A 129 12.01 4.82 18.61
C GLY A 129 12.41 6.11 17.89
N LEU A 130 11.65 6.53 16.88
CA LEU A 130 11.90 7.74 16.11
C LEU A 130 11.18 8.99 16.63
N ASN A 131 10.32 8.86 17.64
CA ASN A 131 9.47 9.97 18.11
C ASN A 131 10.28 11.21 18.49
N SER A 132 11.35 11.08 19.26
CA SER A 132 12.22 12.19 19.68
C SER A 132 12.87 12.89 18.48
N THR A 133 13.30 12.12 17.49
CA THR A 133 13.92 12.65 16.26
C THR A 133 12.90 13.39 15.39
N ILE A 134 11.67 12.90 15.33
CA ILE A 134 10.57 13.57 14.64
C ILE A 134 10.17 14.87 15.34
N ASP A 135 10.15 14.87 16.66
CA ASP A 135 9.92 16.09 17.44
C ASP A 135 11.03 17.14 17.20
N LYS A 136 12.29 16.70 17.02
CA LYS A 136 13.40 17.56 16.59
C LYS A 136 13.19 18.09 15.18
N ALA A 137 12.77 17.26 14.22
CA ALA A 137 12.43 17.67 12.86
C ALA A 137 11.37 18.78 12.86
N ALA A 138 10.30 18.59 13.62
CA ALA A 138 9.23 19.57 13.74
C ALA A 138 9.71 20.92 14.30
N ARG A 139 10.58 20.90 15.33
CA ARG A 139 11.20 22.13 15.87
C ARG A 139 12.13 22.82 14.86
N ALA A 140 12.77 22.06 13.98
CA ALA A 140 13.61 22.59 12.90
C ALA A 140 12.79 23.05 11.67
N GLY A 141 11.46 23.01 11.72
CA GLY A 141 10.60 23.42 10.60
C GLY A 141 10.57 22.42 9.46
N VAL A 142 10.87 21.13 9.73
CA VAL A 142 10.78 20.03 8.77
C VAL A 142 9.50 19.24 9.02
N LEU A 143 8.62 19.19 8.03
CA LEU A 143 7.38 18.41 8.07
C LEU A 143 7.69 16.91 8.02
N VAL A 144 7.00 16.10 8.83
CA VAL A 144 7.10 14.64 8.75
C VAL A 144 5.73 14.04 8.45
N THR A 145 5.65 13.23 7.38
CA THR A 145 4.56 12.31 7.13
C THR A 145 5.06 10.88 7.36
N SER A 146 4.24 10.02 7.95
CA SER A 146 4.60 8.62 8.22
C SER A 146 3.52 7.70 7.66
N PHE A 147 3.93 6.69 6.94
CA PHE A 147 3.03 5.73 6.28
C PHE A 147 3.48 4.29 6.56
N ASP A 148 2.65 3.30 6.24
CA ASP A 148 2.89 1.88 6.46
C ASP A 148 3.21 1.57 7.93
N ASN A 149 4.45 1.46 8.32
CA ASN A 149 4.86 1.38 9.71
C ASN A 149 4.89 2.79 10.33
N VAL A 150 3.74 3.20 10.82
CA VAL A 150 3.53 4.56 11.32
C VAL A 150 4.08 4.76 12.74
N VAL A 151 4.45 5.99 13.02
CA VAL A 151 4.95 6.43 14.33
C VAL A 151 3.83 6.90 15.25
N THR A 152 4.11 6.96 16.55
CA THR A 152 3.11 7.33 17.58
C THR A 152 3.13 8.79 17.98
N THR A 153 4.17 9.56 17.62
CA THR A 153 4.22 10.99 17.92
C THR A 153 3.15 11.79 17.19
N LYS A 154 2.54 12.75 17.90
CA LYS A 154 1.57 13.68 17.32
C LYS A 154 2.19 14.76 16.42
N LYS A 155 3.50 14.76 16.21
CA LYS A 155 4.21 15.71 15.35
C LYS A 155 4.28 15.26 13.89
N ALA A 156 4.02 13.99 13.62
CA ALA A 156 3.89 13.48 12.25
C ALA A 156 2.41 13.45 11.80
N ILE A 157 2.21 13.50 10.49
CA ILE A 157 0.95 13.12 9.85
C ILE A 157 1.04 11.65 9.52
N THR A 158 0.07 10.85 9.95
CA THR A 158 0.06 9.42 9.67
C THR A 158 -0.91 9.08 8.53
N ILE A 159 -0.49 8.22 7.62
CA ILE A 159 -1.26 7.81 6.44
C ILE A 159 -1.18 6.30 6.37
N ASN A 160 -2.31 5.62 6.50
CA ASN A 160 -2.29 4.15 6.46
C ASN A 160 -3.64 3.57 6.05
N GLU A 161 -3.59 2.33 5.61
CA GLU A 161 -4.72 1.41 5.59
C GLU A 161 -4.91 0.81 6.99
N ASP A 162 -6.13 0.38 7.32
CA ASP A 162 -6.39 -0.20 8.65
C ASP A 162 -5.84 -1.63 8.75
N GLN A 163 -4.63 -1.75 9.30
CA GLN A 163 -3.92 -3.02 9.44
C GLN A 163 -4.63 -4.00 10.37
N TYR A 164 -5.30 -3.50 11.41
CA TYR A 164 -6.10 -4.33 12.30
C TYR A 164 -7.32 -4.91 11.56
N GLU A 165 -8.04 -4.07 10.84
CA GLU A 165 -9.20 -4.49 10.05
C GLU A 165 -8.80 -5.45 8.92
N MET A 166 -7.61 -5.26 8.31
CA MET A 166 -7.06 -6.16 7.29
C MET A 166 -6.85 -7.57 7.87
N GLY A 167 -6.10 -7.69 8.96
CA GLY A 167 -5.86 -8.97 9.63
C GLY A 167 -7.15 -9.64 10.13
N LYS A 168 -8.09 -8.83 10.63
CA LYS A 168 -9.42 -9.27 11.05
C LYS A 168 -10.22 -9.87 9.88
N ARG A 169 -10.27 -9.19 8.73
CA ARG A 169 -11.01 -9.67 7.55
C ARG A 169 -10.45 -10.97 7.00
N TRP A 170 -9.14 -11.14 6.97
CA TRP A 170 -8.52 -12.42 6.61
C TRP A 170 -8.96 -13.54 7.58
N ALA A 171 -8.98 -13.26 8.88
CA ALA A 171 -9.43 -14.24 9.87
C ALA A 171 -10.93 -14.56 9.76
N GLU A 172 -11.78 -13.56 9.55
CA GLU A 172 -13.22 -13.76 9.29
C GLU A 172 -13.47 -14.63 8.06
N PHE A 173 -12.68 -14.40 6.99
CA PHE A 173 -12.71 -15.24 5.79
C PHE A 173 -12.33 -16.69 6.11
N VAL A 174 -11.25 -16.90 6.86
CA VAL A 174 -10.79 -18.22 7.31
C VAL A 174 -11.85 -18.93 8.15
N VAL A 175 -12.40 -18.24 9.17
CA VAL A 175 -13.46 -18.77 10.03
C VAL A 175 -14.68 -19.18 9.21
N LYS A 176 -15.08 -18.38 8.23
CA LYS A 176 -16.21 -18.70 7.34
C LYS A 176 -15.97 -20.01 6.55
N HIS A 177 -14.75 -20.22 6.04
CA HIS A 177 -14.45 -21.37 5.20
C HIS A 177 -14.18 -22.65 6.00
N THR A 178 -13.74 -22.53 7.26
CA THR A 178 -13.52 -23.66 8.18
C THR A 178 -14.74 -24.00 9.03
N GLY A 179 -15.81 -23.18 8.97
CA GLY A 179 -16.97 -23.34 9.84
C GLY A 179 -16.65 -23.10 11.32
N GLY A 180 -15.63 -22.31 11.61
CA GLY A 180 -15.21 -21.95 12.98
C GLY A 180 -14.44 -23.04 13.72
N LYS A 181 -13.89 -24.04 13.04
CA LYS A 181 -13.09 -25.13 13.63
C LYS A 181 -11.97 -25.54 12.65
N GLY A 182 -10.95 -26.17 13.19
CA GLY A 182 -9.82 -26.70 12.40
C GLY A 182 -8.49 -26.06 12.77
N HIS A 183 -7.46 -26.38 12.00
CA HIS A 183 -6.09 -25.94 12.23
C HIS A 183 -5.70 -24.86 11.20
N VAL A 184 -5.35 -23.69 11.67
CA VAL A 184 -5.00 -22.54 10.84
C VAL A 184 -3.50 -22.26 10.95
N LEU A 185 -2.81 -22.16 9.82
CA LEU A 185 -1.45 -21.66 9.75
C LEU A 185 -1.49 -20.13 9.68
N MET A 186 -0.85 -19.46 10.65
CA MET A 186 -0.64 -18.01 10.63
C MET A 186 0.79 -17.70 10.20
N VAL A 187 0.95 -17.22 8.97
CA VAL A 187 2.24 -16.79 8.41
C VAL A 187 2.40 -15.30 8.63
N ARG A 188 3.20 -14.95 9.63
CA ARG A 188 3.38 -13.58 10.11
C ARG A 188 4.49 -12.84 9.36
N GLY A 189 4.45 -11.50 9.46
CA GLY A 189 5.44 -10.59 8.89
C GLY A 189 6.75 -10.51 9.68
N VAL A 190 7.33 -9.30 9.76
CA VAL A 190 8.53 -9.01 10.55
C VAL A 190 8.10 -8.66 11.97
N ALA A 191 8.49 -9.51 12.92
CA ALA A 191 8.12 -9.37 14.32
C ALA A 191 8.50 -8.00 14.90
N GLY A 192 7.60 -7.43 15.71
CA GLY A 192 7.83 -6.17 16.43
C GLY A 192 7.52 -4.90 15.61
N THR A 193 7.22 -5.02 14.32
CA THR A 193 6.77 -3.90 13.50
C THR A 193 5.33 -3.50 13.82
N PHE A 194 4.96 -2.27 13.47
CA PHE A 194 3.58 -1.80 13.64
C PHE A 194 2.59 -2.65 12.84
N VAL A 195 2.93 -2.96 11.59
CA VAL A 195 2.06 -3.70 10.67
C VAL A 195 1.80 -5.12 11.18
N ASP A 196 2.87 -5.90 11.45
CA ASP A 196 2.74 -7.26 11.99
C ASP A 196 1.88 -7.28 13.27
N ASN A 197 2.20 -6.42 14.24
CA ASN A 197 1.46 -6.38 15.51
C ASN A 197 -0.03 -6.07 15.33
N LYS A 198 -0.39 -5.17 14.42
CA LYS A 198 -1.78 -4.78 14.18
C LYS A 198 -2.56 -5.84 13.43
N ARG A 199 -1.99 -6.41 12.37
CA ARG A 199 -2.60 -7.50 11.59
C ARG A 199 -2.81 -8.73 12.46
N TYR A 200 -1.76 -9.13 13.17
CA TYR A 200 -1.82 -10.26 14.11
C TYR A 200 -2.91 -10.08 15.15
N LYS A 201 -2.96 -8.89 15.80
CA LYS A 201 -4.03 -8.62 16.78
C LYS A 201 -5.42 -8.73 16.15
N GLY A 202 -5.63 -8.20 14.95
CA GLY A 202 -6.91 -8.33 14.23
C GLY A 202 -7.29 -9.77 13.97
N GLY A 203 -6.33 -10.60 13.52
CA GLY A 203 -6.53 -12.03 13.31
C GLY A 203 -6.83 -12.79 14.59
N LYS A 204 -6.02 -12.59 15.63
CA LYS A 204 -6.18 -13.25 16.92
C LYS A 204 -7.50 -12.90 17.59
N ASP A 205 -7.91 -11.65 17.58
CA ASP A 205 -9.19 -11.23 18.18
C ASP A 205 -10.42 -11.93 17.54
N ILE A 206 -10.27 -12.44 16.31
CA ILE A 206 -11.29 -13.29 15.67
C ILE A 206 -11.10 -14.75 16.05
N PHE A 207 -9.91 -15.31 15.89
CA PHE A 207 -9.67 -16.74 16.15
C PHE A 207 -9.96 -17.10 17.61
N ASP A 208 -9.61 -16.25 18.57
CA ASP A 208 -9.82 -16.48 20.01
C ASP A 208 -11.31 -16.54 20.42
N LYS A 209 -12.22 -16.08 19.55
CA LYS A 209 -13.68 -16.24 19.73
C LYS A 209 -14.19 -17.61 19.25
N HIS A 210 -13.37 -18.39 18.59
CA HIS A 210 -13.73 -19.68 18.03
C HIS A 210 -12.89 -20.81 18.65
N SER A 211 -13.35 -21.36 19.75
CA SER A 211 -12.64 -22.42 20.54
C SER A 211 -12.32 -23.68 19.72
N GLY A 212 -13.00 -23.89 18.60
CA GLY A 212 -12.70 -24.99 17.67
C GLY A 212 -11.52 -24.72 16.74
N ILE A 213 -10.99 -23.49 16.69
CA ILE A 213 -9.83 -23.15 15.88
C ILE A 213 -8.56 -23.27 16.71
N LYS A 214 -7.58 -24.02 16.15
CA LYS A 214 -6.20 -24.04 16.63
C LYS A 214 -5.33 -23.26 15.66
N THR A 215 -4.34 -22.53 16.15
CA THR A 215 -3.40 -21.77 15.30
C THR A 215 -1.98 -22.25 15.50
N THR A 216 -1.24 -22.37 14.41
CA THR A 216 0.23 -22.46 14.40
C THR A 216 0.80 -21.21 13.79
N GLU A 217 1.73 -20.55 14.47
CA GLU A 217 2.34 -19.30 14.05
C GLU A 217 3.76 -19.54 13.53
N VAL A 218 4.06 -19.00 12.35
CA VAL A 218 5.40 -18.98 11.75
C VAL A 218 5.70 -17.59 11.20
N TYR A 219 6.98 -17.23 11.06
CA TYR A 219 7.39 -15.92 10.58
C TYR A 219 7.93 -16.02 9.15
N GLY A 220 7.08 -15.65 8.18
CA GLY A 220 7.41 -15.56 6.75
C GLY A 220 8.17 -14.29 6.38
N LYS A 221 8.18 -13.27 7.27
CA LYS A 221 8.92 -12.00 7.13
C LYS A 221 8.58 -11.20 5.88
N TRP A 222 7.38 -11.39 5.32
CA TRP A 222 6.93 -10.80 4.05
C TRP A 222 7.83 -11.16 2.86
N ASP A 223 8.46 -12.34 2.91
CA ASP A 223 9.36 -12.85 1.89
C ASP A 223 8.90 -14.22 1.40
N ASN A 224 8.77 -14.37 0.08
CA ASN A 224 8.23 -15.59 -0.53
C ASN A 224 9.06 -16.85 -0.23
N GLY A 225 10.39 -16.74 -0.25
CA GLY A 225 11.27 -17.86 0.03
C GLY A 225 11.20 -18.31 1.49
N THR A 226 11.21 -17.34 2.40
CA THR A 226 11.07 -17.59 3.84
C THR A 226 9.69 -18.18 4.15
N ALA A 227 8.60 -17.61 3.62
CA ALA A 227 7.24 -18.10 3.81
C ALA A 227 7.07 -19.51 3.28
N GLN A 228 7.64 -19.83 2.11
CA GLN A 228 7.65 -21.18 1.55
C GLN A 228 8.36 -22.15 2.47
N LYS A 229 9.56 -21.80 2.95
CA LYS A 229 10.35 -22.64 3.84
C LYS A 229 9.61 -22.92 5.15
N VAL A 230 9.16 -21.89 5.86
CA VAL A 230 8.50 -22.08 7.17
C VAL A 230 7.16 -22.78 7.05
N THR A 231 6.45 -22.64 5.93
CA THR A 231 5.22 -23.39 5.62
C THR A 231 5.54 -24.86 5.38
N ALA A 232 6.58 -25.17 4.60
CA ALA A 232 7.01 -26.55 4.35
C ALA A 232 7.45 -27.24 5.66
N ASP A 233 8.22 -26.54 6.52
CA ASP A 233 8.62 -27.04 7.84
C ASP A 233 7.40 -27.33 8.72
N ALA A 234 6.38 -26.43 8.72
CA ALA A 234 5.14 -26.63 9.47
C ALA A 234 4.33 -27.83 8.95
N LEU A 235 4.24 -28.01 7.64
CA LEU A 235 3.58 -29.18 7.03
C LEU A 235 4.30 -30.50 7.38
N ALA A 236 5.63 -30.51 7.33
CA ALA A 236 6.44 -31.68 7.66
C ALA A 236 6.35 -32.08 9.14
N SER A 237 6.08 -31.13 10.03
CA SER A 237 5.91 -31.38 11.48
C SER A 237 4.60 -32.07 11.86
N GLY A 238 3.85 -32.60 10.89
CA GLY A 238 2.59 -33.33 11.10
C GLY A 238 1.36 -32.43 11.10
N GLY A 239 1.48 -31.20 10.57
CA GLY A 239 0.41 -30.23 10.48
C GLY A 239 -0.33 -30.31 9.15
N GLY A 240 -1.49 -30.99 9.09
CA GLY A 240 -2.49 -30.62 8.12
C GLY A 240 -3.10 -29.28 8.52
N PHE A 241 -3.27 -28.34 7.57
CA PHE A 241 -3.91 -27.08 7.83
C PHE A 241 -5.18 -26.95 7.01
N ASP A 242 -6.27 -26.56 7.68
CA ASP A 242 -7.59 -26.37 7.07
C ASP A 242 -7.73 -24.99 6.40
N ALA A 243 -6.90 -24.03 6.79
CA ALA A 243 -6.82 -22.70 6.19
C ALA A 243 -5.49 -22.00 6.53
N VAL A 244 -5.20 -20.93 5.80
CA VAL A 244 -4.04 -20.05 6.06
C VAL A 244 -4.49 -18.60 6.24
N TRP A 245 -3.89 -17.94 7.23
CA TRP A 245 -3.88 -16.51 7.43
C TRP A 245 -2.45 -16.01 7.18
N CYS A 246 -2.25 -15.17 6.17
CA CYS A 246 -0.90 -14.82 5.69
C CYS A 246 -0.73 -13.31 5.54
N GLU A 247 0.32 -12.77 6.16
CA GLU A 247 0.66 -11.35 6.09
C GLU A 247 1.50 -10.96 4.86
N GLY A 248 1.86 -11.93 4.02
CA GLY A 248 2.71 -11.77 2.85
C GLY A 248 3.65 -12.96 2.67
N GLY A 249 4.14 -13.13 1.43
CA GLY A 249 4.82 -14.35 1.01
C GLY A 249 3.84 -15.43 0.57
N ASP A 250 2.63 -15.02 0.20
CA ASP A 250 1.50 -15.90 -0.11
C ASP A 250 1.79 -16.86 -1.24
N SER A 251 2.52 -16.43 -2.26
CA SER A 251 2.95 -17.29 -3.38
C SER A 251 3.87 -18.40 -2.89
N GLY A 252 4.74 -18.13 -1.92
CA GLY A 252 5.59 -19.11 -1.27
C GLY A 252 4.77 -20.13 -0.48
N VAL A 253 3.77 -19.66 0.26
CA VAL A 253 2.83 -20.54 0.99
C VAL A 253 2.14 -21.52 0.04
N VAL A 254 1.54 -21.03 -1.06
CA VAL A 254 0.88 -21.90 -2.05
C VAL A 254 1.84 -22.94 -2.60
N ARG A 255 3.07 -22.53 -2.98
CA ARG A 255 4.09 -23.45 -3.49
C ARG A 255 4.51 -24.52 -2.46
N ALA A 256 4.55 -24.19 -1.18
CA ALA A 256 4.86 -25.18 -0.13
C ALA A 256 3.80 -26.28 -0.06
N PHE A 257 2.51 -25.93 -0.12
CA PHE A 257 1.42 -26.92 -0.18
C PHE A 257 1.52 -27.78 -1.44
N GLN A 258 1.75 -27.17 -2.61
CA GLN A 258 1.91 -27.90 -3.89
C GLN A 258 3.08 -28.88 -3.85
N GLN A 259 4.25 -28.46 -3.33
CA GLN A 259 5.44 -29.32 -3.21
C GLN A 259 5.25 -30.46 -2.23
N ALA A 260 4.45 -30.26 -1.19
CA ALA A 260 4.07 -31.32 -0.25
C ALA A 260 3.01 -32.28 -0.82
N GLY A 261 2.52 -32.05 -2.05
CA GLY A 261 1.40 -32.80 -2.62
C GLY A 261 0.08 -32.63 -1.86
N ALA A 262 -0.02 -31.57 -1.05
CA ALA A 262 -1.18 -31.24 -0.25
C ALA A 262 -2.12 -30.30 -1.02
N LYS A 263 -3.42 -30.45 -0.78
CA LYS A 263 -4.41 -29.50 -1.33
C LYS A 263 -4.17 -28.12 -0.73
N VAL A 264 -4.12 -27.08 -1.57
CA VAL A 264 -4.06 -25.68 -1.12
C VAL A 264 -5.38 -25.34 -0.43
N PRO A 265 -5.34 -24.95 0.86
CA PRO A 265 -6.55 -24.59 1.60
C PRO A 265 -7.01 -23.17 1.31
N PRO A 266 -8.17 -22.71 1.85
CA PRO A 266 -8.55 -21.31 1.82
C PRO A 266 -7.47 -20.40 2.42
N ILE A 267 -7.11 -19.32 1.74
CA ILE A 267 -6.07 -18.37 2.16
C ILE A 267 -6.62 -16.95 2.25
N GLY A 268 -6.55 -16.33 3.44
CA GLY A 268 -6.68 -14.89 3.62
C GLY A 268 -5.27 -14.28 3.62
N GLY A 269 -4.96 -13.42 2.64
CA GLY A 269 -3.60 -12.95 2.45
C GLY A 269 -3.45 -11.64 1.67
N GLU A 270 -2.21 -11.28 1.37
CA GLU A 270 -1.78 -10.06 0.73
C GLU A 270 -2.10 -10.01 -0.79
N ALA A 271 -1.71 -8.91 -1.43
CA ALA A 271 -1.97 -8.65 -2.86
C ALA A 271 -0.79 -9.02 -3.77
N GLU A 272 -0.07 -10.09 -3.46
CA GLU A 272 0.99 -10.55 -4.33
C GLU A 272 0.44 -11.01 -5.70
N ASN A 273 1.12 -10.61 -6.76
CA ASN A 273 0.75 -10.93 -8.13
C ASN A 273 0.72 -12.45 -8.38
N GLY A 274 1.76 -13.16 -7.93
CA GLY A 274 1.86 -14.61 -8.06
C GLY A 274 0.75 -15.34 -7.30
N PHE A 275 0.41 -14.91 -6.09
CA PHE A 275 -0.71 -15.44 -5.33
C PHE A 275 -2.04 -15.30 -6.09
N ARG A 276 -2.31 -14.11 -6.60
CA ARG A 276 -3.53 -13.84 -7.39
C ARG A 276 -3.54 -14.58 -8.72
N LYS A 277 -2.39 -14.70 -9.40
CA LYS A 277 -2.23 -15.53 -10.62
C LYS A 277 -2.52 -17.00 -10.34
N LEU A 278 -1.97 -17.55 -9.26
CA LEU A 278 -2.22 -18.94 -8.85
C LEU A 278 -3.70 -19.16 -8.54
N ALA A 279 -4.33 -18.24 -7.77
CA ALA A 279 -5.75 -18.33 -7.45
C ALA A 279 -6.69 -18.11 -8.66
N ALA A 280 -6.22 -17.43 -9.71
CA ALA A 280 -6.96 -17.31 -10.96
C ALA A 280 -6.89 -18.58 -11.83
N LYS A 281 -5.82 -19.38 -11.66
CA LYS A 281 -5.55 -20.60 -12.43
C LYS A 281 -6.05 -21.86 -11.71
N GLU A 282 -6.01 -21.86 -10.39
CA GLU A 282 -6.29 -23.01 -9.55
C GLU A 282 -7.53 -22.77 -8.66
N ASP A 283 -8.23 -23.85 -8.32
CA ASP A 283 -9.48 -23.76 -7.54
C ASP A 283 -9.19 -23.84 -6.04
N PHE A 284 -8.71 -22.74 -5.45
CA PHE A 284 -8.67 -22.58 -4.00
C PHE A 284 -9.24 -21.21 -3.59
N PRO A 285 -10.01 -21.13 -2.48
CA PRO A 285 -10.64 -19.90 -2.07
C PRO A 285 -9.63 -18.85 -1.55
N ILE A 286 -9.76 -17.60 -1.99
CA ILE A 286 -8.95 -16.49 -1.48
C ILE A 286 -9.77 -15.29 -1.02
N LEU A 287 -9.25 -14.59 -0.01
CA LEU A 287 -9.49 -13.19 0.23
C LEU A 287 -8.13 -12.47 0.22
N SER A 288 -7.82 -11.78 -0.86
CA SER A 288 -6.59 -11.01 -0.98
C SER A 288 -6.88 -9.53 -0.72
N ILE A 289 -6.28 -8.98 0.34
CA ILE A 289 -6.33 -7.55 0.67
C ILE A 289 -4.89 -7.12 0.81
N GLY A 290 -4.42 -6.23 -0.08
CA GLY A 290 -3.04 -5.78 -0.06
C GLY A 290 -2.91 -4.36 0.42
N GLN A 291 -1.78 -4.10 1.07
CA GLN A 291 -1.34 -2.76 1.35
C GLN A 291 -0.70 -2.16 0.10
N SER A 292 -1.10 -0.93 -0.24
CA SER A 292 -0.59 -0.28 -1.45
C SER A 292 0.82 0.30 -1.25
N PRO A 293 1.82 -0.07 -2.06
CA PRO A 293 3.10 0.63 -2.07
C PRO A 293 2.98 2.10 -2.52
N ALA A 294 1.85 2.49 -3.16
CA ALA A 294 1.54 3.88 -3.50
C ALA A 294 1.26 4.78 -2.27
N LEU A 295 1.24 4.24 -1.05
CA LEU A 295 1.24 5.05 0.18
C LEU A 295 2.43 6.02 0.23
N SER A 296 3.57 5.68 -0.38
CA SER A 296 4.71 6.58 -0.52
C SER A 296 4.39 7.82 -1.36
N ALA A 297 3.75 7.64 -2.51
CA ALA A 297 3.29 8.72 -3.37
C ALA A 297 2.21 9.57 -2.69
N LEU A 298 1.25 8.93 -2.00
CA LEU A 298 0.24 9.63 -1.22
C LEU A 298 0.87 10.47 -0.10
N SER A 299 1.87 9.93 0.59
CA SER A 299 2.60 10.67 1.64
C SER A 299 3.35 11.88 1.08
N ILE A 300 3.94 11.78 -0.11
CA ILE A 300 4.54 12.92 -0.82
C ILE A 300 3.44 13.94 -1.19
N LYS A 301 2.28 13.50 -1.70
CA LYS A 301 1.14 14.35 -2.03
C LYS A 301 0.68 15.14 -0.79
N VAL A 302 0.49 14.47 0.34
CA VAL A 302 0.11 15.09 1.62
C VAL A 302 1.16 16.10 2.07
N ALA A 303 2.45 15.78 1.96
CA ALA A 303 3.53 16.70 2.32
C ALA A 303 3.51 17.97 1.46
N ILE A 304 3.34 17.84 0.14
CA ILE A 304 3.21 18.99 -0.79
C ILE A 304 2.02 19.88 -0.41
N GLN A 305 0.84 19.29 -0.19
CA GLN A 305 -0.37 20.03 0.18
C GLN A 305 -0.17 20.83 1.48
N MET A 306 0.44 20.21 2.50
CA MET A 306 0.72 20.89 3.76
C MET A 306 1.75 22.01 3.61
N LEU A 307 2.80 21.80 2.82
CA LEU A 307 3.80 22.83 2.52
C LEU A 307 3.21 24.01 1.72
N GLN A 308 2.14 23.78 0.97
CA GLN A 308 1.35 24.82 0.32
C GLN A 308 0.41 25.57 1.30
N GLY A 309 0.29 25.09 2.55
CA GLY A 309 -0.54 25.70 3.61
C GLY A 309 -1.94 25.11 3.71
N HIS A 310 -2.24 24.02 3.00
CA HIS A 310 -3.54 23.33 3.16
C HIS A 310 -3.59 22.54 4.48
N LYS A 311 -4.77 22.46 5.06
CA LYS A 311 -5.01 21.64 6.25
C LYS A 311 -5.37 20.22 5.83
N VAL A 312 -4.82 19.23 6.53
CA VAL A 312 -5.12 17.80 6.31
C VAL A 312 -5.49 17.15 7.64
N PRO A 313 -6.22 16.02 7.64
CA PRO A 313 -6.37 15.22 8.87
C PRO A 313 -5.01 14.76 9.39
N ARG A 314 -4.80 14.81 10.71
CA ARG A 314 -3.56 14.32 11.33
C ARG A 314 -3.31 12.84 11.08
N SER A 315 -4.37 12.07 10.94
CA SER A 315 -4.34 10.65 10.58
C SER A 315 -5.28 10.43 9.41
N ILE A 316 -4.74 9.98 8.31
CA ILE A 316 -5.47 9.72 7.06
C ILE A 316 -5.67 8.22 6.93
N SER A 317 -6.92 7.81 6.73
CA SER A 317 -7.32 6.43 6.46
C SER A 317 -7.41 6.22 4.94
N VAL A 318 -6.75 5.17 4.46
CA VAL A 318 -6.84 4.74 3.06
C VAL A 318 -7.75 3.51 3.00
N PRO A 319 -8.67 3.44 2.02
CA PRO A 319 -9.60 2.32 1.91
C PRO A 319 -8.91 0.99 1.62
N LEU A 320 -9.42 -0.10 2.19
CA LEU A 320 -9.02 -1.46 1.84
C LEU A 320 -9.76 -1.94 0.59
N HIS A 321 -9.05 -2.53 -0.36
CA HIS A 321 -9.60 -3.07 -1.59
C HIS A 321 -9.55 -4.61 -1.63
N PRO A 322 -10.58 -5.30 -1.10
CA PRO A 322 -10.60 -6.75 -1.08
C PRO A 322 -10.80 -7.34 -2.48
N VAL A 323 -10.04 -8.39 -2.78
CA VAL A 323 -10.14 -9.19 -4.01
C VAL A 323 -10.42 -10.64 -3.61
N THR A 324 -11.41 -11.25 -4.26
CA THR A 324 -11.76 -12.67 -4.09
C THR A 324 -11.68 -13.37 -5.46
N ASN A 325 -11.79 -14.69 -5.49
CA ASN A 325 -11.86 -15.43 -6.77
C ASN A 325 -12.88 -14.83 -7.75
N LYS A 326 -14.03 -14.34 -7.25
CA LYS A 326 -15.09 -13.74 -8.09
C LYS A 326 -14.71 -12.38 -8.69
N THR A 327 -13.78 -11.67 -8.08
CA THR A 327 -13.38 -10.32 -8.48
C THR A 327 -11.98 -10.25 -9.06
N LEU A 328 -11.28 -11.39 -9.13
CA LEU A 328 -10.00 -11.52 -9.84
C LEU A 328 -10.20 -11.14 -11.32
N LYS A 329 -9.36 -10.21 -11.78
CA LYS A 329 -9.41 -9.71 -13.16
C LYS A 329 -8.01 -9.39 -13.66
N GLU A 330 -7.61 -10.06 -14.74
CA GLU A 330 -6.36 -9.81 -15.43
C GLU A 330 -6.23 -8.35 -15.88
N GLY A 331 -5.02 -7.80 -15.78
CA GLY A 331 -4.72 -6.41 -16.12
C GLY A 331 -5.31 -5.37 -15.16
N LYS A 332 -6.08 -5.81 -14.15
CA LYS A 332 -6.68 -4.92 -13.15
C LYS A 332 -6.12 -5.15 -11.74
N ASN A 333 -6.11 -6.40 -11.29
CA ASN A 333 -5.67 -6.75 -9.94
C ASN A 333 -4.73 -7.97 -9.90
N TYR A 334 -4.37 -8.51 -11.05
CA TYR A 334 -3.18 -9.32 -11.29
C TYR A 334 -2.69 -9.11 -12.74
N PHE A 335 -1.40 -9.30 -12.97
CA PHE A 335 -0.71 -8.90 -14.19
C PHE A 335 0.23 -10.02 -14.66
N PRO A 336 -0.09 -10.75 -15.76
CA PRO A 336 0.76 -11.85 -16.25
C PRO A 336 2.17 -11.41 -16.65
N GLY A 337 2.32 -10.18 -17.16
CA GLY A 337 3.58 -9.63 -17.68
C GLY A 337 4.58 -9.15 -16.65
N VAL A 338 4.23 -9.18 -15.34
CA VAL A 338 5.15 -8.74 -14.28
C VAL A 338 5.48 -9.90 -13.33
N PRO A 339 6.57 -9.80 -12.54
CA PRO A 339 7.01 -10.87 -11.64
C PRO A 339 5.95 -11.35 -10.66
N ASP A 340 6.06 -12.59 -10.19
CA ASP A 340 5.16 -13.15 -9.17
C ASP A 340 5.29 -12.44 -7.83
N SER A 341 6.49 -11.94 -7.50
CA SER A 341 6.77 -11.17 -6.27
C SER A 341 6.17 -9.76 -6.28
N PHE A 342 5.70 -9.26 -7.42
CA PHE A 342 5.09 -7.94 -7.56
C PHE A 342 3.83 -7.82 -6.71
N TYR A 343 3.65 -6.68 -6.03
CA TYR A 343 2.44 -6.37 -5.26
C TYR A 343 1.40 -5.68 -6.15
N ALA A 344 0.34 -6.38 -6.50
CA ALA A 344 -0.65 -5.93 -7.48
C ALA A 344 -1.58 -4.79 -6.98
N ALA A 345 -1.50 -4.40 -5.71
CA ALA A 345 -2.28 -3.30 -5.13
C ALA A 345 -1.55 -1.94 -5.24
N ILE A 346 -1.01 -1.61 -6.43
CA ILE A 346 -0.18 -0.41 -6.65
C ILE A 346 -0.98 0.90 -6.75
N ASN A 347 -2.30 0.87 -6.72
CA ASN A 347 -3.13 2.02 -7.00
C ASN A 347 -3.96 2.45 -5.79
N ILE A 348 -4.16 3.76 -5.64
CA ILE A 348 -5.11 4.39 -4.72
C ILE A 348 -5.98 5.33 -5.56
N PRO A 349 -6.98 4.78 -6.26
CA PRO A 349 -7.74 5.54 -7.26
C PRO A 349 -8.54 6.70 -6.66
N GLU A 350 -8.98 6.61 -5.39
CA GLU A 350 -9.65 7.69 -4.66
C GLU A 350 -8.77 8.92 -4.48
N CYS A 351 -7.44 8.72 -4.55
CA CYS A 351 -6.43 9.78 -4.47
C CYS A 351 -5.90 10.20 -5.84
N GLY A 352 -6.45 9.66 -6.93
CA GLY A 352 -5.96 9.87 -8.28
C GLY A 352 -4.59 9.24 -8.53
N LEU A 353 -4.16 8.30 -7.69
CA LEU A 353 -2.88 7.60 -7.82
C LEU A 353 -3.11 6.30 -8.60
N ASN A 354 -2.78 6.36 -9.90
CA ASN A 354 -2.92 5.24 -10.81
C ASN A 354 -1.57 5.04 -11.53
N PHE A 355 -0.97 3.87 -11.33
CA PHE A 355 0.32 3.49 -11.89
C PHE A 355 0.14 2.30 -12.83
N ASP A 356 0.90 2.28 -13.91
CA ASP A 356 1.01 1.10 -14.77
C ASP A 356 2.00 0.11 -14.16
N ALA A 357 1.60 -1.16 -14.06
CA ALA A 357 2.39 -2.19 -13.39
C ALA A 357 3.76 -2.42 -14.07
N GLN A 358 3.79 -2.42 -15.41
CA GLN A 358 5.04 -2.60 -16.15
C GLN A 358 5.96 -1.38 -16.01
N ALA A 359 5.38 -0.18 -15.97
CA ALA A 359 6.15 1.03 -15.74
C ALA A 359 6.77 1.05 -14.33
N VAL A 360 6.05 0.56 -13.31
CA VAL A 360 6.60 0.43 -11.94
C VAL A 360 7.79 -0.52 -11.93
N VAL A 361 7.66 -1.73 -12.50
CA VAL A 361 8.77 -2.70 -12.58
C VAL A 361 9.99 -2.15 -13.32
N ASN A 362 9.77 -1.34 -14.34
CA ASN A 362 10.86 -0.76 -15.15
C ASN A 362 11.51 0.48 -14.50
N GLN A 363 10.91 1.04 -13.45
CA GLN A 363 11.47 2.21 -12.76
C GLN A 363 12.71 1.82 -11.96
N LYS A 364 13.81 2.48 -12.19
CA LYS A 364 15.07 2.23 -11.44
C LYS A 364 14.95 2.73 -10.00
N VAL A 365 15.40 1.93 -9.06
CA VAL A 365 15.51 2.27 -7.62
C VAL A 365 16.71 3.15 -7.33
#